data_98163c91395d45ce24721f6b5a3ad31a
#
_entry.id   98163c91395d45ce24721f6b5a3ad31a
#
_cell.length_a   1.000
_cell.length_b   1.000
_cell.length_c   1.000
_cell.angle_alpha   90.00
_cell.angle_beta   90.00
_cell.angle_gamma   90.00
#
_symmetry.space_group_name_H-M   'P 1'
#
loop_
_entity.id
_entity.type
_entity.pdbx_description
1 polymer ?
#
loop_
_entity_poly.entity_id
_entity_poly.type
_entity_poly.pdbx_seq_one_letter_code
_entity_poly.pdbx_strand_id
1 'polypeptide(L)'
;MFDFSIVTQWFDGLLRNTLGLGDFWAILIECVLVGVIILTAYALLAIVLIFMERKVCAYFQCRLGPMRVGPWGIFQVFADVVKMLIKEIFFVDKADKFLYAVAPLLVIVASVGTFSFLPWNKGAEVLDFNVGVFLITAISSIGVLGVFLAGWGSNNKYSVVSAMRAAVQMISYEMSLCLCLITAVILIGSMQVSDIVNYQTGPWNWLIVKGHIPAIIAFIVFLIAGNAEANRGPFDMAEAESVLTAGHHTEYSGMGFGFFYLAEFLNLFIIAGIATTVFLGGWAPLNIGVDVFDKVMNYIPGIVWFLGKAFAVVWLLMWVKWTFPRLRIDQILKLEWKYLMPLSLINLVLMTVVVALGLYIK
;
A
#
# COMPACT_ATOMS: atom_id res chain seq x y z
N MET A 1 -9.59 -21.20 -12.54
CA MET A 1 -9.31 -19.82 -12.16
C MET A 1 -9.44 -18.97 -13.41
N PHE A 2 -10.13 -17.85 -13.36
CA PHE A 2 -10.35 -17.02 -14.55
C PHE A 2 -9.04 -16.33 -14.93
N ASP A 3 -8.58 -16.52 -16.17
CA ASP A 3 -7.34 -15.94 -16.67
C ASP A 3 -7.65 -14.67 -17.48
N PHE A 4 -7.21 -13.52 -16.98
CA PHE A 4 -7.46 -12.23 -17.63
C PHE A 4 -6.61 -12.00 -18.89
N SER A 5 -5.58 -12.82 -19.14
CA SER A 5 -4.76 -12.73 -20.35
C SER A 5 -5.58 -12.92 -21.63
N ILE A 6 -6.68 -13.68 -21.54
CA ILE A 6 -7.61 -13.88 -22.65
C ILE A 6 -8.29 -12.57 -23.07
N VAL A 7 -8.65 -11.73 -22.09
CA VAL A 7 -9.33 -10.46 -22.35
C VAL A 7 -8.36 -9.45 -22.98
N THR A 8 -7.13 -9.39 -22.50
CA THR A 8 -6.10 -8.50 -23.06
C THR A 8 -5.71 -8.88 -24.47
N GLN A 9 -5.53 -10.18 -24.76
CA GLN A 9 -5.25 -10.69 -26.11
C GLN A 9 -6.42 -10.45 -27.09
N TRP A 10 -7.66 -10.60 -26.62
CA TRP A 10 -8.83 -10.29 -27.42
C TRP A 10 -8.89 -8.80 -27.78
N PHE A 11 -8.59 -7.93 -26.84
CA PHE A 11 -8.61 -6.48 -27.04
C PHE A 11 -7.49 -6.02 -27.99
N ASP A 12 -6.27 -6.53 -27.82
CA ASP A 12 -5.14 -6.27 -28.75
C ASP A 12 -5.48 -6.74 -30.16
N GLY A 13 -6.05 -7.94 -30.30
CA GLY A 13 -6.54 -8.45 -31.58
C GLY A 13 -7.63 -7.57 -32.24
N LEU A 14 -8.51 -6.98 -31.44
CA LEU A 14 -9.53 -6.05 -31.92
C LEU A 14 -8.90 -4.74 -32.45
N LEU A 15 -7.92 -4.18 -31.72
CA LEU A 15 -7.25 -2.95 -32.13
C LEU A 15 -6.41 -3.14 -33.41
N ARG A 16 -5.65 -4.21 -33.50
CA ARG A 16 -4.74 -4.47 -34.64
C ARG A 16 -5.44 -5.06 -35.84
N ASN A 17 -6.29 -6.08 -35.66
CA ASN A 17 -6.91 -6.80 -36.78
C ASN A 17 -8.20 -6.18 -37.26
N THR A 18 -9.05 -5.67 -36.35
CA THR A 18 -10.38 -5.13 -36.75
C THR A 18 -10.31 -3.66 -37.08
N LEU A 19 -9.57 -2.85 -36.30
CA LEU A 19 -9.42 -1.41 -36.54
C LEU A 19 -8.22 -1.06 -37.41
N GLY A 20 -7.30 -2.00 -37.69
CA GLY A 20 -6.14 -1.80 -38.56
C GLY A 20 -5.17 -0.74 -38.05
N LEU A 21 -5.10 -0.51 -36.74
CA LEU A 21 -4.24 0.50 -36.13
C LEU A 21 -2.78 0.05 -36.20
N GLY A 22 -1.89 0.99 -36.47
CA GLY A 22 -0.44 0.73 -36.34
C GLY A 22 -0.01 0.43 -34.90
N ASP A 23 1.07 -0.34 -34.72
CA ASP A 23 1.53 -0.80 -33.41
C ASP A 23 1.66 0.31 -32.37
N PHE A 24 2.17 1.48 -32.77
CA PHE A 24 2.32 2.61 -31.87
C PHE A 24 0.98 3.09 -31.27
N TRP A 25 -0.05 3.22 -32.10
CA TRP A 25 -1.37 3.68 -31.68
C TRP A 25 -2.11 2.62 -30.87
N ALA A 26 -1.97 1.34 -31.21
CA ALA A 26 -2.55 0.25 -30.43
C ALA A 26 -1.98 0.23 -29.01
N ILE A 27 -0.65 0.24 -28.85
CA ILE A 27 0.02 0.26 -27.57
C ILE A 27 -0.34 1.53 -26.76
N LEU A 28 -0.42 2.70 -27.41
CA LEU A 28 -0.78 3.94 -26.73
C LEU A 28 -2.21 3.89 -26.15
N ILE A 29 -3.17 3.37 -26.94
CA ILE A 29 -4.56 3.21 -26.47
C ILE A 29 -4.65 2.22 -25.33
N GLU A 30 -3.94 1.10 -25.40
CA GLU A 30 -3.87 0.11 -24.32
C GLU A 30 -3.27 0.71 -23.03
N CYS A 31 -2.16 1.42 -23.12
CA CYS A 31 -1.55 2.09 -21.96
C CYS A 31 -2.49 3.11 -21.31
N VAL A 32 -3.18 3.93 -22.13
CA VAL A 32 -4.15 4.91 -21.61
C VAL A 32 -5.33 4.22 -20.95
N LEU A 33 -5.86 3.16 -21.55
CA LEU A 33 -7.00 2.41 -21.01
C LEU A 33 -6.64 1.73 -19.70
N VAL A 34 -5.49 1.05 -19.63
CA VAL A 34 -4.98 0.44 -18.41
C VAL A 34 -4.74 1.50 -17.33
N GLY A 35 -4.17 2.65 -17.69
CA GLY A 35 -3.98 3.78 -16.76
C GLY A 35 -5.31 4.28 -16.18
N VAL A 36 -6.34 4.43 -16.99
CA VAL A 36 -7.69 4.83 -16.53
C VAL A 36 -8.31 3.77 -15.62
N ILE A 37 -8.16 2.49 -15.94
CA ILE A 37 -8.64 1.39 -15.08
C ILE A 37 -7.95 1.42 -13.72
N ILE A 38 -6.63 1.59 -13.69
CA ILE A 38 -5.86 1.67 -12.44
C ILE A 38 -6.32 2.86 -11.60
N LEU A 39 -6.42 4.06 -12.19
CA LEU A 39 -6.85 5.26 -11.48
C LEU A 39 -8.29 5.14 -10.95
N THR A 40 -9.20 4.52 -11.70
CA THR A 40 -10.56 4.28 -11.21
C THR A 40 -10.60 3.26 -10.09
N ALA A 41 -9.86 2.16 -10.19
CA ALA A 41 -9.74 1.17 -9.11
C ALA A 41 -9.13 1.78 -7.86
N TYR A 42 -8.07 2.59 -8.03
CA TYR A 42 -7.42 3.35 -6.97
C TYR A 42 -8.41 4.29 -6.24
N ALA A 43 -9.19 5.07 -6.98
CA ALA A 43 -10.19 5.98 -6.40
C ALA A 43 -11.33 5.23 -5.69
N LEU A 44 -11.84 4.14 -6.28
CA LEU A 44 -12.90 3.33 -5.67
C LEU A 44 -12.45 2.67 -4.37
N LEU A 45 -11.23 2.12 -4.34
CA LEU A 45 -10.67 1.54 -3.12
C LEU A 45 -10.49 2.59 -2.01
N ALA A 46 -10.04 3.80 -2.34
CA ALA A 46 -9.94 4.88 -1.37
C ALA A 46 -11.29 5.19 -0.71
N ILE A 47 -12.36 5.26 -1.49
CA ILE A 47 -13.72 5.48 -0.98
C ILE A 47 -14.12 4.37 0.01
N VAL A 48 -13.86 3.11 -0.33
CA VAL A 48 -14.14 1.96 0.53
C VAL A 48 -13.33 2.02 1.83
N LEU A 49 -12.03 2.33 1.74
CA LEU A 49 -11.14 2.42 2.91
C LEU A 49 -11.54 3.55 3.87
N ILE A 50 -11.86 4.74 3.35
CA ILE A 50 -12.33 5.88 4.15
C ILE A 50 -13.64 5.52 4.87
N PHE A 51 -14.58 4.89 4.16
CA PHE A 51 -15.82 4.43 4.75
C PHE A 51 -15.58 3.38 5.85
N MET A 52 -14.73 2.39 5.58
CA MET A 52 -14.36 1.34 6.51
C MET A 52 -13.72 1.92 7.78
N GLU A 53 -12.77 2.85 7.65
CA GLU A 53 -12.12 3.49 8.80
C GLU A 53 -13.12 4.23 9.68
N ARG A 54 -14.05 5.00 9.09
CA ARG A 54 -15.08 5.70 9.86
C ARG A 54 -16.01 4.76 10.62
N LYS A 55 -16.35 3.61 10.05
CA LYS A 55 -17.17 2.59 10.71
C LYS A 55 -16.40 1.88 11.83
N VAL A 56 -15.18 1.43 11.54
CA VAL A 56 -14.31 0.74 12.51
C VAL A 56 -14.02 1.66 13.68
N CYS A 57 -13.64 2.92 13.44
CA CYS A 57 -13.45 3.93 14.50
C CYS A 57 -14.68 4.08 15.38
N ALA A 58 -15.86 4.19 14.77
CA ALA A 58 -17.10 4.34 15.51
C ALA A 58 -17.40 3.15 16.43
N TYR A 59 -17.17 1.91 15.95
CA TYR A 59 -17.31 0.72 16.77
C TYR A 59 -16.37 0.71 17.98
N PHE A 60 -15.10 1.07 17.80
CA PHE A 60 -14.16 1.18 18.92
C PHE A 60 -14.53 2.25 19.94
N GLN A 61 -15.17 3.31 19.48
CA GLN A 61 -15.66 4.39 20.35
C GLN A 61 -17.08 4.16 20.88
N CYS A 62 -17.66 2.95 20.72
CA CYS A 62 -19.03 2.61 21.12
C CYS A 62 -20.09 3.60 20.60
N ARG A 63 -19.94 4.13 19.39
CA ARG A 63 -20.87 5.04 18.72
C ARG A 63 -21.24 4.57 17.32
N LEU A 64 -22.35 5.09 16.79
CA LEU A 64 -22.74 4.85 15.39
C LEU A 64 -21.89 5.73 14.45
N GLY A 65 -21.33 5.12 13.42
CA GLY A 65 -20.66 5.83 12.33
C GLY A 65 -21.65 6.58 11.43
N PRO A 66 -21.23 7.08 10.26
CA PRO A 66 -22.13 7.74 9.32
C PRO A 66 -23.29 6.83 8.93
N MET A 67 -24.53 7.32 9.09
CA MET A 67 -25.78 6.55 8.87
C MET A 67 -26.82 7.30 8.05
N ARG A 68 -26.73 8.64 7.93
CA ARG A 68 -27.81 9.47 7.42
C ARG A 68 -27.82 9.64 5.91
N VAL A 69 -26.66 9.59 5.26
CA VAL A 69 -26.53 9.86 3.82
C VAL A 69 -26.51 8.55 3.05
N GLY A 70 -27.64 8.16 2.49
CA GLY A 70 -27.85 6.89 1.79
C GLY A 70 -27.95 5.68 2.73
N PRO A 71 -28.07 4.45 2.17
CA PRO A 71 -28.17 3.26 2.98
C PRO A 71 -26.88 3.08 3.78
N TRP A 72 -27.02 3.02 5.11
CA TRP A 72 -25.93 2.89 6.09
C TRP A 72 -24.81 3.94 5.99
N GLY A 73 -25.06 5.09 5.32
CA GLY A 73 -24.09 6.19 5.22
C GLY A 73 -23.03 6.02 4.14
N ILE A 74 -23.22 5.12 3.17
CA ILE A 74 -22.23 4.86 2.11
C ILE A 74 -21.94 6.11 1.26
N PHE A 75 -22.98 6.91 0.96
CA PHE A 75 -22.81 8.11 0.14
C PHE A 75 -22.13 9.29 0.87
N GLN A 76 -21.83 9.17 2.17
CA GLN A 76 -21.14 10.22 2.90
C GLN A 76 -19.75 10.53 2.31
N VAL A 77 -19.02 9.49 1.90
CA VAL A 77 -17.67 9.67 1.34
C VAL A 77 -17.74 10.37 -0.02
N PHE A 78 -18.74 10.06 -0.84
CA PHE A 78 -18.98 10.80 -2.10
C PHE A 78 -19.26 12.29 -1.86
N ALA A 79 -20.07 12.61 -0.85
CA ALA A 79 -20.33 14.00 -0.48
C ALA A 79 -19.03 14.72 -0.06
N ASP A 80 -18.14 14.03 0.66
CA ASP A 80 -16.86 14.61 1.07
C ASP A 80 -15.92 14.83 -0.14
N VAL A 81 -15.89 13.91 -1.12
CA VAL A 81 -15.13 14.09 -2.36
C VAL A 81 -15.67 15.29 -3.16
N VAL A 82 -16.98 15.39 -3.35
CA VAL A 82 -17.60 16.52 -4.04
C VAL A 82 -17.29 17.84 -3.33
N LYS A 83 -17.32 17.86 -1.99
CA LYS A 83 -16.94 19.04 -1.22
C LYS A 83 -15.49 19.46 -1.47
N MET A 84 -14.55 18.51 -1.56
CA MET A 84 -13.14 18.81 -1.86
C MET A 84 -12.95 19.34 -3.29
N LEU A 85 -13.72 18.81 -4.25
CA LEU A 85 -13.69 19.28 -5.65
C LEU A 85 -14.21 20.71 -5.82
N ILE A 86 -15.24 21.10 -5.08
CA ILE A 86 -15.86 22.44 -5.17
C ILE A 86 -15.04 23.48 -4.39
N LYS A 87 -14.26 23.04 -3.38
CA LYS A 87 -13.49 23.94 -2.53
C LYS A 87 -12.38 24.63 -3.31
N GLU A 88 -12.21 25.94 -3.13
CA GLU A 88 -11.18 26.75 -3.78
C GLU A 88 -9.78 26.25 -3.46
N ILE A 89 -8.94 26.21 -4.49
CA ILE A 89 -7.50 25.94 -4.39
C ILE A 89 -6.82 27.32 -4.38
N PHE A 90 -6.23 27.69 -3.26
CA PHE A 90 -5.47 28.93 -3.16
C PHE A 90 -4.00 28.62 -2.91
N PHE A 91 -3.13 29.50 -3.44
CA PHE A 91 -1.71 29.44 -3.21
C PHE A 91 -1.33 30.52 -2.20
N VAL A 92 -0.50 30.15 -1.24
CA VAL A 92 0.04 31.09 -0.27
C VAL A 92 1.04 32.04 -0.97
N ASP A 93 0.93 33.36 -0.74
CA ASP A 93 1.72 34.36 -1.46
C ASP A 93 3.23 34.19 -1.30
N LYS A 94 3.69 33.71 -0.16
CA LYS A 94 5.12 33.50 0.16
C LYS A 94 5.60 32.08 -0.12
N ALA A 95 4.73 31.19 -0.63
CA ALA A 95 5.10 29.83 -0.98
C ALA A 95 5.85 29.76 -2.31
N ASP A 96 6.73 28.78 -2.45
CA ASP A 96 7.31 28.41 -3.75
C ASP A 96 6.25 27.69 -4.57
N LYS A 97 5.66 28.39 -5.54
CA LYS A 97 4.52 27.91 -6.33
C LYS A 97 4.81 26.60 -7.08
N PHE A 98 6.05 26.43 -7.56
CA PHE A 98 6.43 25.23 -8.30
C PHE A 98 6.52 24.02 -7.37
N LEU A 99 7.27 24.12 -6.27
CA LEU A 99 7.41 23.04 -5.30
C LEU A 99 6.06 22.70 -4.64
N TYR A 100 5.27 23.73 -4.33
CA TYR A 100 3.94 23.57 -3.74
C TYR A 100 2.98 22.81 -4.65
N ALA A 101 3.00 23.04 -5.98
CA ALA A 101 2.15 22.34 -6.93
C ALA A 101 2.64 20.91 -7.25
N VAL A 102 3.97 20.69 -7.30
CA VAL A 102 4.57 19.39 -7.64
C VAL A 102 4.48 18.39 -6.50
N ALA A 103 4.56 18.84 -5.24
CA ALA A 103 4.58 17.95 -4.07
C ALA A 103 3.39 16.97 -3.99
N PRO A 104 2.11 17.37 -4.08
CA PRO A 104 0.98 16.44 -4.05
C PRO A 104 0.98 15.50 -5.24
N LEU A 105 1.47 15.94 -6.42
CA LEU A 105 1.56 15.10 -7.60
C LEU A 105 2.61 13.99 -7.40
N LEU A 106 3.77 14.28 -6.80
CA LEU A 106 4.79 13.28 -6.50
C LEU A 106 4.26 12.20 -5.55
N VAL A 107 3.54 12.59 -4.51
CA VAL A 107 2.97 11.63 -3.54
C VAL A 107 1.96 10.70 -4.23
N ILE A 108 1.07 11.22 -5.08
CA ILE A 108 0.12 10.39 -5.82
C ILE A 108 0.81 9.52 -6.85
N VAL A 109 1.78 10.05 -7.61
CA VAL A 109 2.51 9.26 -8.63
C VAL A 109 3.23 8.09 -7.96
N ALA A 110 3.86 8.30 -6.80
CA ALA A 110 4.49 7.23 -6.04
C ALA A 110 3.46 6.18 -5.59
N SER A 111 2.34 6.60 -5.03
CA SER A 111 1.29 5.71 -4.54
C SER A 111 0.61 4.92 -5.67
N VAL A 112 0.26 5.56 -6.79
CA VAL A 112 -0.30 4.87 -7.97
C VAL A 112 0.72 3.95 -8.62
N GLY A 113 1.99 4.36 -8.65
CA GLY A 113 3.08 3.54 -9.15
C GLY A 113 3.22 2.24 -8.36
N THR A 114 3.34 2.31 -7.04
CA THR A 114 3.42 1.12 -6.17
C THR A 114 2.16 0.26 -6.24
N PHE A 115 0.98 0.86 -6.33
CA PHE A 115 -0.29 0.16 -6.51
C PHE A 115 -0.35 -0.67 -7.79
N SER A 116 0.28 -0.21 -8.87
CA SER A 116 0.31 -0.90 -10.17
C SER A 116 1.14 -2.19 -10.16
N PHE A 117 2.03 -2.37 -9.18
CA PHE A 117 2.80 -3.61 -9.00
C PHE A 117 2.07 -4.68 -8.20
N LEU A 118 0.90 -4.36 -7.60
CA LEU A 118 0.15 -5.36 -6.85
C LEU A 118 -0.45 -6.40 -7.79
N PRO A 119 -0.21 -7.69 -7.54
CA PRO A 119 -0.73 -8.77 -8.34
C PRO A 119 -2.16 -9.12 -7.91
N TRP A 120 -3.14 -8.69 -8.68
CA TRP A 120 -4.57 -8.84 -8.35
C TRP A 120 -5.10 -10.26 -8.56
N ASN A 121 -4.65 -10.91 -9.63
CA ASN A 121 -5.05 -12.27 -10.00
C ASN A 121 -4.03 -12.84 -10.98
N LYS A 122 -4.06 -14.12 -11.22
CA LYS A 122 -3.27 -14.76 -12.26
C LYS A 122 -3.67 -14.18 -13.63
N GLY A 123 -2.71 -13.57 -14.33
CA GLY A 123 -2.95 -12.89 -15.62
C GLY A 123 -3.61 -11.51 -15.51
N ALA A 124 -3.82 -10.97 -14.31
CA ALA A 124 -4.28 -9.60 -14.06
C ALA A 124 -3.20 -8.78 -13.35
N GLU A 125 -1.98 -8.94 -13.78
CA GLU A 125 -0.81 -8.21 -13.33
C GLU A 125 -0.60 -7.05 -14.30
N VAL A 126 -0.53 -5.83 -13.77
CA VAL A 126 -0.37 -4.64 -14.63
C VAL A 126 1.10 -4.45 -14.98
N LEU A 127 1.98 -4.55 -13.98
CA LEU A 127 3.42 -4.44 -14.12
C LEU A 127 4.07 -5.62 -13.38
N ASP A 128 4.61 -6.56 -14.13
CA ASP A 128 5.35 -7.70 -13.58
C ASP A 128 6.77 -7.72 -14.16
N PHE A 129 7.71 -7.23 -13.38
CA PHE A 129 9.13 -7.19 -13.73
C PHE A 129 9.93 -8.18 -12.88
N ASN A 130 11.02 -8.71 -13.44
CA ASN A 130 11.94 -9.62 -12.73
C ASN A 130 12.51 -9.03 -11.42
N VAL A 131 12.50 -7.69 -11.28
CA VAL A 131 12.96 -6.95 -10.11
C VAL A 131 11.81 -6.21 -9.42
N GLY A 132 10.58 -6.75 -9.46
CA GLY A 132 9.36 -6.12 -8.99
C GLY A 132 9.43 -5.63 -7.54
N VAL A 133 9.95 -6.45 -6.62
CA VAL A 133 10.09 -6.08 -5.20
C VAL A 133 11.00 -4.86 -5.02
N PHE A 134 12.11 -4.79 -5.75
CA PHE A 134 13.01 -3.64 -5.71
C PHE A 134 12.35 -2.37 -6.26
N LEU A 135 11.58 -2.49 -7.35
CA LEU A 135 10.88 -1.35 -7.94
C LEU A 135 9.77 -0.81 -7.02
N ILE A 136 9.08 -1.67 -6.30
CA ILE A 136 8.07 -1.27 -5.29
C ILE A 136 8.72 -0.35 -4.25
N THR A 137 9.84 -0.74 -3.66
CA THR A 137 10.54 0.09 -2.65
C THR A 137 11.12 1.36 -3.26
N ALA A 138 11.71 1.28 -4.45
CA ALA A 138 12.27 2.46 -5.12
C ALA A 138 11.21 3.51 -5.48
N ILE A 139 10.01 3.09 -5.88
CA ILE A 139 8.92 4.03 -6.21
C ILE A 139 8.28 4.59 -4.94
N SER A 140 8.15 3.80 -3.87
CA SER A 140 7.62 4.31 -2.59
C SER A 140 8.48 5.44 -2.03
N SER A 141 9.82 5.37 -2.17
CA SER A 141 10.75 6.44 -1.75
C SER A 141 10.49 7.79 -2.41
N ILE A 142 9.93 7.83 -3.62
CA ILE A 142 9.53 9.09 -4.28
C ILE A 142 8.43 9.80 -3.47
N GLY A 143 7.56 9.04 -2.82
CA GLY A 143 6.52 9.58 -1.94
C GLY A 143 7.09 10.39 -0.77
N VAL A 144 8.19 9.95 -0.20
CA VAL A 144 8.90 10.65 0.89
C VAL A 144 9.38 12.03 0.42
N LEU A 145 9.94 12.09 -0.79
CA LEU A 145 10.35 13.38 -1.39
C LEU A 145 9.14 14.30 -1.57
N GLY A 146 7.99 13.78 -1.98
CA GLY A 146 6.75 14.55 -2.12
C GLY A 146 6.30 15.18 -0.79
N VAL A 147 6.29 14.41 0.30
CA VAL A 147 5.96 14.91 1.65
C VAL A 147 6.96 15.98 2.12
N PHE A 148 8.26 15.75 1.90
CA PHE A 148 9.30 16.70 2.24
C PHE A 148 9.15 18.04 1.49
N LEU A 149 8.93 17.96 0.17
CA LEU A 149 8.75 19.14 -0.69
C LEU A 149 7.45 19.89 -0.36
N ALA A 150 6.40 19.23 0.09
CA ALA A 150 5.17 19.87 0.53
C ALA A 150 5.40 20.82 1.69
N GLY A 151 6.11 20.37 2.72
CA GLY A 151 6.45 21.22 3.86
C GLY A 151 7.43 22.33 3.50
N TRP A 152 8.46 22.02 2.69
CA TRP A 152 9.45 23.01 2.26
C TRP A 152 8.82 24.10 1.39
N GLY A 153 8.04 23.71 0.37
CA GLY A 153 7.38 24.61 -0.57
C GLY A 153 6.33 25.53 0.06
N SER A 154 5.71 25.13 1.17
CA SER A 154 4.68 25.92 1.87
C SER A 154 5.23 27.14 2.60
N ASN A 155 6.54 27.23 2.85
CA ASN A 155 7.24 28.31 3.58
C ASN A 155 6.62 28.62 4.97
N ASN A 156 6.04 27.63 5.62
CA ASN A 156 5.49 27.72 6.98
C ASN A 156 6.41 26.96 7.93
N LYS A 157 6.81 27.59 9.05
CA LYS A 157 7.73 27.00 10.04
C LYS A 157 7.21 25.66 10.59
N TYR A 158 5.92 25.56 10.90
CA TYR A 158 5.32 24.35 11.44
C TYR A 158 5.26 23.24 10.41
N SER A 159 4.91 23.58 9.16
CA SER A 159 4.86 22.63 8.05
C SER A 159 6.24 22.07 7.72
N VAL A 160 7.30 22.90 7.70
CA VAL A 160 8.67 22.45 7.48
C VAL A 160 9.14 21.50 8.58
N VAL A 161 8.91 21.83 9.86
CA VAL A 161 9.28 20.95 10.99
C VAL A 161 8.54 19.61 10.93
N SER A 162 7.26 19.65 10.55
CA SER A 162 6.47 18.43 10.38
C SER A 162 6.97 17.56 9.24
N ALA A 163 7.23 18.17 8.07
CA ALA A 163 7.75 17.45 6.91
C ALA A 163 9.12 16.81 7.17
N MET A 164 10.02 17.51 7.89
CA MET A 164 11.29 16.95 8.33
C MET A 164 11.10 15.72 9.24
N ARG A 165 10.16 15.79 10.19
CA ARG A 165 9.85 14.66 11.08
C ARG A 165 9.27 13.47 10.30
N ALA A 166 8.32 13.72 9.38
CA ALA A 166 7.75 12.70 8.51
C ALA A 166 8.82 12.04 7.65
N ALA A 167 9.66 12.83 6.97
CA ALA A 167 10.71 12.30 6.12
C ALA A 167 11.70 11.41 6.88
N VAL A 168 12.18 11.86 8.05
CA VAL A 168 13.10 11.07 8.89
C VAL A 168 12.45 9.77 9.34
N GLN A 169 11.17 9.80 9.72
CA GLN A 169 10.42 8.61 10.07
C GLN A 169 10.33 7.64 8.88
N MET A 170 9.79 8.08 7.74
CA MET A 170 9.58 7.25 6.55
C MET A 170 10.89 6.62 6.08
N ILE A 171 11.97 7.40 5.90
CA ILE A 171 13.28 6.90 5.46
C ILE A 171 13.84 5.86 6.45
N SER A 172 13.68 6.08 7.75
CA SER A 172 14.19 5.14 8.76
C SER A 172 13.47 3.80 8.67
N TYR A 173 12.15 3.80 8.61
CA TYR A 173 11.35 2.58 8.59
C TYR A 173 11.37 1.84 7.24
N GLU A 174 11.63 2.56 6.14
CA GLU A 174 11.85 1.97 4.82
C GLU A 174 13.03 0.98 4.82
N MET A 175 14.08 1.24 5.61
CA MET A 175 15.22 0.32 5.76
C MET A 175 14.78 -1.04 6.33
N SER A 176 14.01 -1.06 7.41
CA SER A 176 13.51 -2.31 8.00
C SER A 176 12.52 -3.03 7.08
N LEU A 177 11.65 -2.29 6.37
CA LEU A 177 10.77 -2.87 5.35
C LEU A 177 11.54 -3.57 4.25
N CYS A 178 12.55 -2.91 3.70
CA CYS A 178 13.40 -3.46 2.64
C CYS A 178 14.09 -4.75 3.12
N LEU A 179 14.64 -4.77 4.34
CA LEU A 179 15.26 -5.96 4.91
C LEU A 179 14.28 -7.13 5.08
N CYS A 180 13.03 -6.85 5.49
CA CYS A 180 11.98 -7.86 5.59
C CYS A 180 11.59 -8.43 4.21
N LEU A 181 11.52 -7.60 3.17
CA LEU A 181 11.26 -8.04 1.80
C LEU A 181 12.41 -8.90 1.25
N ILE A 182 13.66 -8.52 1.53
CA ILE A 182 14.84 -9.31 1.15
C ILE A 182 14.82 -10.69 1.83
N THR A 183 14.36 -10.81 3.08
CA THR A 183 14.25 -12.13 3.73
C THR A 183 13.29 -13.07 3.00
N ALA A 184 12.22 -12.53 2.43
CA ALA A 184 11.29 -13.29 1.60
C ALA A 184 11.91 -13.70 0.26
N VAL A 185 12.62 -12.76 -0.38
CA VAL A 185 13.33 -13.01 -1.64
C VAL A 185 14.41 -14.11 -1.49
N ILE A 186 15.15 -14.14 -0.37
CA ILE A 186 16.15 -15.18 -0.09
C ILE A 186 15.53 -16.57 -0.03
N LEU A 187 14.34 -16.72 0.57
CA LEU A 187 13.66 -18.02 0.65
C LEU A 187 13.14 -18.50 -0.69
N ILE A 188 12.64 -17.58 -1.53
CA ILE A 188 11.96 -17.91 -2.78
C ILE A 188 12.96 -17.99 -3.95
N GLY A 189 14.00 -17.15 -3.92
CA GLY A 189 15.02 -17.05 -4.97
C GLY A 189 14.60 -16.18 -6.17
N SER A 190 13.47 -15.47 -6.12
CA SER A 190 12.99 -14.56 -7.17
C SER A 190 12.55 -13.23 -6.57
N MET A 191 12.77 -12.12 -7.31
CA MET A 191 12.25 -10.78 -6.97
C MET A 191 10.97 -10.44 -7.75
N GLN A 192 10.52 -11.32 -8.63
CA GLN A 192 9.30 -11.15 -9.39
C GLN A 192 8.10 -11.42 -8.50
N VAL A 193 7.13 -10.49 -8.50
CA VAL A 193 6.00 -10.54 -7.55
C VAL A 193 5.07 -11.72 -7.85
N SER A 194 4.85 -12.03 -9.13
CA SER A 194 4.05 -13.19 -9.55
C SER A 194 4.67 -14.52 -9.13
N ASP A 195 5.99 -14.68 -9.24
CA ASP A 195 6.70 -15.89 -8.80
C ASP A 195 6.57 -16.08 -7.29
N ILE A 196 6.66 -14.99 -6.53
CA ILE A 196 6.47 -15.01 -5.07
C ILE A 196 5.11 -15.61 -4.70
N VAL A 197 4.05 -15.21 -5.38
CA VAL A 197 2.70 -15.76 -5.13
C VAL A 197 2.58 -17.19 -5.62
N ASN A 198 3.10 -17.51 -6.80
CA ASN A 198 3.06 -18.85 -7.36
C ASN A 198 3.81 -19.89 -6.50
N TYR A 199 4.87 -19.47 -5.78
CA TYR A 199 5.59 -20.32 -4.84
C TYR A 199 4.75 -20.69 -3.61
N GLN A 200 3.74 -19.87 -3.24
CA GLN A 200 2.95 -19.97 -2.04
C GLN A 200 1.56 -20.59 -2.28
N THR A 201 1.46 -21.64 -3.09
CA THR A 201 0.18 -22.33 -3.35
C THR A 201 -0.31 -23.08 -2.12
N GLY A 202 -1.45 -22.67 -1.57
CA GLY A 202 -2.07 -23.25 -0.36
C GLY A 202 -1.55 -22.68 0.97
N PRO A 203 -2.36 -22.77 2.07
CA PRO A 203 -2.07 -22.11 3.35
C PRO A 203 -0.83 -22.68 4.06
N TRP A 204 -0.52 -23.96 3.87
CA TRP A 204 0.68 -24.60 4.43
C TRP A 204 1.96 -24.14 3.73
N ASN A 205 1.86 -23.62 2.50
CA ASN A 205 2.96 -23.12 1.70
C ASN A 205 3.15 -21.61 1.84
N TRP A 206 2.34 -20.93 2.64
CA TRP A 206 2.56 -19.51 2.89
C TRP A 206 3.94 -19.27 3.48
N LEU A 207 4.58 -18.18 3.07
CA LEU A 207 5.92 -17.85 3.52
C LEU A 207 6.02 -17.78 5.05
N ILE A 208 5.00 -17.27 5.70
CA ILE A 208 4.91 -17.18 7.17
C ILE A 208 5.01 -18.57 7.85
N VAL A 209 4.55 -19.64 7.19
CA VAL A 209 4.62 -21.02 7.68
C VAL A 209 5.92 -21.69 7.23
N LYS A 210 6.24 -21.60 5.92
CA LYS A 210 7.41 -22.25 5.30
C LYS A 210 8.75 -21.76 5.84
N GLY A 211 8.87 -20.45 6.11
CA GLY A 211 10.10 -19.84 6.61
C GLY A 211 10.26 -19.92 8.14
N HIS A 212 9.38 -20.66 8.84
CA HIS A 212 9.40 -20.84 10.30
C HIS A 212 9.50 -19.51 11.08
N ILE A 213 10.27 -19.51 12.19
CA ILE A 213 10.43 -18.35 13.08
C ILE A 213 10.93 -17.08 12.35
N PRO A 214 11.94 -17.14 11.46
CA PRO A 214 12.40 -15.95 10.74
C PRO A 214 11.31 -15.28 9.89
N ALA A 215 10.46 -16.06 9.23
CA ALA A 215 9.38 -15.50 8.42
C ALA A 215 8.29 -14.81 9.27
N ILE A 216 7.96 -15.39 10.44
CA ILE A 216 7.02 -14.78 11.38
C ILE A 216 7.57 -13.45 11.91
N ILE A 217 8.86 -13.41 12.28
CA ILE A 217 9.53 -12.19 12.74
C ILE A 217 9.52 -11.14 11.61
N ALA A 218 9.87 -11.53 10.38
CA ALA A 218 9.83 -10.63 9.22
C ALA A 218 8.43 -10.05 9.00
N PHE A 219 7.38 -10.86 9.09
CA PHE A 219 6.00 -10.42 8.94
C PHE A 219 5.59 -9.39 10.00
N ILE A 220 5.92 -9.65 11.28
CA ILE A 220 5.59 -8.73 12.37
C ILE A 220 6.36 -7.41 12.20
N VAL A 221 7.66 -7.46 11.91
CA VAL A 221 8.47 -6.26 11.66
C VAL A 221 7.95 -5.50 10.45
N PHE A 222 7.58 -6.20 9.38
CA PHE A 222 7.00 -5.60 8.18
C PHE A 222 5.69 -4.84 8.47
N LEU A 223 4.80 -5.41 9.29
CA LEU A 223 3.54 -4.74 9.66
C LEU A 223 3.78 -3.50 10.52
N ILE A 224 4.74 -3.55 11.46
CA ILE A 224 5.08 -2.40 12.31
C ILE A 224 5.71 -1.30 11.45
N ALA A 225 6.71 -1.64 10.64
CA ALA A 225 7.42 -0.69 9.79
C ALA A 225 6.50 -0.10 8.71
N GLY A 226 5.64 -0.91 8.09
CA GLY A 226 4.67 -0.45 7.11
C GLY A 226 3.64 0.51 7.70
N ASN A 227 3.15 0.26 8.92
CA ASN A 227 2.25 1.21 9.58
C ASN A 227 2.94 2.56 9.87
N ALA A 228 4.22 2.54 10.19
CA ALA A 228 5.03 3.74 10.40
C ALA A 228 5.33 4.49 9.08
N GLU A 229 5.54 3.78 7.97
CA GLU A 229 5.71 4.37 6.63
C GLU A 229 4.42 5.04 6.13
N ALA A 230 3.25 4.46 6.45
CA ALA A 230 1.96 5.06 6.14
C ALA A 230 1.61 6.27 7.03
N ASN A 231 2.48 6.72 7.93
CA ASN A 231 2.24 7.80 8.91
C ASN A 231 0.97 7.59 9.74
N ARG A 232 0.55 6.34 9.95
CA ARG A 232 -0.66 6.00 10.68
C ARG A 232 -0.42 5.77 12.18
N GLY A 233 -1.40 6.08 13.03
CA GLY A 233 -1.30 5.80 14.46
C GLY A 233 -0.85 4.35 14.76
N PRO A 234 0.07 4.14 15.73
CA PRO A 234 0.60 5.08 16.73
C PRO A 234 1.74 6.01 16.24
N PHE A 235 2.15 5.94 14.98
CA PHE A 235 3.28 6.67 14.37
C PHE A 235 2.89 7.98 13.69
N ASP A 236 1.70 8.52 13.96
CA ASP A 236 1.11 9.72 13.39
C ASP A 236 1.58 11.00 14.11
N MET A 237 2.89 11.23 14.19
CA MET A 237 3.43 12.44 14.84
C MET A 237 3.57 13.63 13.90
N ALA A 238 3.69 13.35 12.60
CA ALA A 238 3.85 14.40 11.60
C ALA A 238 2.55 15.16 11.33
N GLU A 239 1.41 14.48 11.41
CA GLU A 239 0.07 15.01 11.08
C GLU A 239 -0.75 15.40 12.32
N ALA A 240 -0.20 15.19 13.52
CA ALA A 240 -0.90 15.42 14.76
C ALA A 240 -1.35 16.86 14.94
N GLU A 241 -2.65 17.14 14.80
CA GLU A 241 -3.25 18.47 14.99
C GLU A 241 -2.90 19.11 16.34
N SER A 242 -2.82 18.29 17.39
CA SER A 242 -2.50 18.74 18.74
C SER A 242 -1.04 19.19 18.94
N VAL A 243 -0.13 18.85 18.01
CA VAL A 243 1.32 19.12 18.15
C VAL A 243 1.81 20.14 17.12
N LEU A 244 1.43 20.00 15.85
CA LEU A 244 1.94 20.78 14.72
C LEU A 244 0.83 21.29 13.80
N THR A 245 -0.31 21.66 14.34
CA THR A 245 -1.50 22.14 13.63
C THR A 245 -2.10 21.08 12.70
N ALA A 246 -1.66 20.93 11.47
CA ALA A 246 -2.10 19.87 10.55
C ALA A 246 -0.92 19.30 9.77
N GLY A 247 0.30 19.45 10.27
CA GLY A 247 1.46 18.84 9.66
C GLY A 247 1.94 19.51 8.37
N HIS A 248 2.44 18.70 7.45
CA HIS A 248 2.99 19.16 6.18
C HIS A 248 1.93 19.70 5.22
N HIS A 249 0.66 19.32 5.40
CA HIS A 249 -0.47 19.75 4.57
C HIS A 249 -1.25 20.95 5.11
N THR A 250 -0.74 21.64 6.15
CA THR A 250 -1.41 22.76 6.83
C THR A 250 -1.86 23.86 5.88
N GLU A 251 -1.05 24.21 4.88
CA GLU A 251 -1.32 25.26 3.93
C GLU A 251 -2.11 24.78 2.68
N TYR A 252 -2.27 23.47 2.52
CA TYR A 252 -2.98 22.92 1.37
C TYR A 252 -4.49 22.98 1.54
N SER A 253 -5.20 23.32 0.45
CA SER A 253 -6.66 23.46 0.40
C SER A 253 -7.25 22.69 -0.79
N GLY A 254 -8.54 22.37 -0.71
CA GLY A 254 -9.28 21.71 -1.78
C GLY A 254 -8.66 20.39 -2.22
N MET A 255 -8.48 20.21 -3.53
CA MET A 255 -7.89 18.99 -4.10
C MET A 255 -6.42 18.80 -3.75
N GLY A 256 -5.64 19.86 -3.49
CA GLY A 256 -4.26 19.72 -3.02
C GLY A 256 -4.16 18.91 -1.72
N PHE A 257 -5.00 19.24 -0.73
CA PHE A 257 -5.15 18.43 0.49
C PHE A 257 -5.73 17.04 0.18
N GLY A 258 -6.74 16.98 -0.71
CA GLY A 258 -7.39 15.72 -1.10
C GLY A 258 -6.41 14.69 -1.64
N PHE A 259 -5.37 15.11 -2.35
CA PHE A 259 -4.36 14.22 -2.91
C PHE A 259 -3.48 13.59 -1.83
N PHE A 260 -3.04 14.32 -0.81
CA PHE A 260 -2.31 13.74 0.32
C PHE A 260 -3.17 12.72 1.07
N TYR A 261 -4.41 13.12 1.39
CA TYR A 261 -5.34 12.27 2.11
C TYR A 261 -5.67 10.98 1.36
N LEU A 262 -5.86 11.07 0.05
CA LEU A 262 -6.13 9.91 -0.81
C LEU A 262 -4.91 8.97 -0.86
N ALA A 263 -3.70 9.51 -1.00
CA ALA A 263 -2.48 8.72 -1.03
C ALA A 263 -2.23 8.03 0.33
N GLU A 264 -2.47 8.70 1.46
CA GLU A 264 -2.33 8.13 2.80
C GLU A 264 -3.20 6.85 2.98
N PHE A 265 -4.48 6.93 2.59
CA PHE A 265 -5.37 5.77 2.69
C PHE A 265 -4.94 4.62 1.80
N LEU A 266 -4.47 4.93 0.61
CA LEU A 266 -4.06 3.89 -0.33
C LEU A 266 -2.69 3.32 -0.01
N ASN A 267 -1.76 4.09 0.55
CA ASN A 267 -0.51 3.54 1.08
C ASN A 267 -0.77 2.47 2.16
N LEU A 268 -1.79 2.66 3.01
CA LEU A 268 -2.21 1.62 3.96
C LEU A 268 -2.64 0.33 3.23
N PHE A 269 -3.43 0.46 2.15
CA PHE A 269 -3.83 -0.70 1.35
C PHE A 269 -2.67 -1.32 0.59
N ILE A 270 -1.75 -0.52 0.05
CA ILE A 270 -0.56 -1.00 -0.65
C ILE A 270 0.31 -1.83 0.28
N ILE A 271 0.58 -1.35 1.50
CA ILE A 271 1.34 -2.09 2.51
C ILE A 271 0.64 -3.41 2.86
N ALA A 272 -0.68 -3.38 3.06
CA ALA A 272 -1.45 -4.60 3.29
C ALA A 272 -1.43 -5.54 2.07
N GLY A 273 -1.48 -4.99 0.86
CA GLY A 273 -1.35 -5.72 -0.40
C GLY A 273 0.02 -6.41 -0.53
N ILE A 274 1.11 -5.69 -0.25
CA ILE A 274 2.46 -6.26 -0.25
C ILE A 274 2.60 -7.35 0.84
N ALA A 275 2.09 -7.10 2.05
CA ALA A 275 2.07 -8.09 3.12
C ALA A 275 1.35 -9.38 2.70
N THR A 276 0.22 -9.25 2.01
CA THR A 276 -0.55 -10.41 1.54
C THR A 276 0.16 -11.15 0.40
N THR A 277 0.78 -10.44 -0.53
CA THR A 277 1.51 -11.06 -1.65
C THR A 277 2.75 -11.79 -1.18
N VAL A 278 3.52 -11.18 -0.29
CA VAL A 278 4.81 -11.71 0.16
C VAL A 278 4.65 -12.79 1.22
N PHE A 279 3.74 -12.63 2.18
CA PHE A 279 3.67 -13.54 3.35
C PHE A 279 2.45 -14.48 3.36
N LEU A 280 1.33 -14.10 2.73
CA LEU A 280 0.05 -14.81 2.80
C LEU A 280 -0.41 -15.41 1.46
N GLY A 281 0.48 -15.48 0.47
CA GLY A 281 0.22 -16.14 -0.81
C GLY A 281 -0.73 -15.39 -1.75
N GLY A 282 -0.82 -14.05 -1.66
CA GLY A 282 -1.52 -13.20 -2.61
C GLY A 282 -2.91 -13.71 -3.04
N TRP A 283 -3.12 -13.88 -4.34
CA TRP A 283 -4.38 -14.40 -4.91
C TRP A 283 -4.61 -15.91 -4.73
N ALA A 284 -3.62 -16.67 -4.20
CA ALA A 284 -3.75 -18.11 -4.07
C ALA A 284 -4.92 -18.48 -3.15
N PRO A 285 -5.78 -19.46 -3.56
CA PRO A 285 -6.88 -19.92 -2.74
C PRO A 285 -6.37 -20.71 -1.53
N LEU A 286 -7.24 -20.88 -0.51
CA LEU A 286 -6.97 -21.66 0.70
C LEU A 286 -7.15 -23.16 0.43
N ASN A 287 -6.24 -23.79 -0.30
CA ASN A 287 -6.29 -25.21 -0.58
C ASN A 287 -5.65 -26.01 0.57
N ILE A 288 -6.47 -26.75 1.32
CA ILE A 288 -6.05 -27.51 2.51
C ILE A 288 -5.67 -28.97 2.16
N GLY A 289 -5.92 -29.40 0.91
CA GLY A 289 -5.67 -30.78 0.47
C GLY A 289 -6.88 -31.72 0.58
N VAL A 290 -8.08 -31.17 0.79
CA VAL A 290 -9.35 -31.92 0.77
C VAL A 290 -10.05 -31.66 -0.57
N ASP A 291 -10.20 -32.67 -1.41
CA ASP A 291 -10.67 -32.54 -2.81
C ASP A 291 -11.97 -31.75 -2.97
N VAL A 292 -12.95 -31.98 -2.08
CA VAL A 292 -14.24 -31.28 -2.14
C VAL A 292 -14.12 -29.82 -1.76
N PHE A 293 -13.35 -29.53 -0.72
CA PHE A 293 -13.09 -28.18 -0.25
C PHE A 293 -12.27 -27.39 -1.29
N ASP A 294 -11.22 -27.98 -1.81
CA ASP A 294 -10.33 -27.35 -2.78
C ASP A 294 -11.04 -27.03 -4.10
N LYS A 295 -11.97 -27.86 -4.54
CA LYS A 295 -12.84 -27.55 -5.70
C LYS A 295 -13.71 -26.32 -5.47
N VAL A 296 -14.31 -26.18 -4.30
CA VAL A 296 -15.13 -25.01 -3.95
C VAL A 296 -14.26 -23.75 -3.85
N MET A 297 -13.09 -23.84 -3.20
CA MET A 297 -12.18 -22.71 -3.06
C MET A 297 -11.60 -22.24 -4.41
N ASN A 298 -11.29 -23.16 -5.31
CA ASN A 298 -10.80 -22.86 -6.66
C ASN A 298 -11.87 -22.26 -7.58
N TYR A 299 -13.17 -22.39 -7.25
CA TYR A 299 -14.25 -21.75 -8.00
C TYR A 299 -14.29 -20.23 -7.77
N ILE A 300 -13.83 -19.76 -6.61
CA ILE A 300 -13.79 -18.34 -6.26
C ILE A 300 -12.64 -17.66 -7.04
N PRO A 301 -12.88 -16.52 -7.72
CA PRO A 301 -11.83 -15.79 -8.42
C PRO A 301 -10.70 -15.36 -7.48
N GLY A 302 -9.44 -15.41 -7.95
CA GLY A 302 -8.27 -15.05 -7.14
C GLY A 302 -8.28 -13.61 -6.60
N ILE A 303 -8.89 -12.69 -7.34
CA ILE A 303 -9.05 -11.30 -6.88
C ILE A 303 -9.83 -11.20 -5.56
N VAL A 304 -10.82 -12.07 -5.34
CA VAL A 304 -11.60 -12.11 -4.08
C VAL A 304 -10.73 -12.57 -2.93
N TRP A 305 -9.86 -13.57 -3.17
CA TRP A 305 -8.89 -14.05 -2.18
C TRP A 305 -7.87 -12.97 -1.83
N PHE A 306 -7.32 -12.30 -2.84
CA PHE A 306 -6.38 -11.20 -2.62
C PHE A 306 -7.01 -10.07 -1.80
N LEU A 307 -8.17 -9.57 -2.24
CA LEU A 307 -8.89 -8.51 -1.54
C LEU A 307 -9.29 -8.92 -0.12
N GLY A 308 -9.79 -10.15 0.07
CA GLY A 308 -10.18 -10.64 1.40
C GLY A 308 -9.02 -10.65 2.39
N LYS A 309 -7.85 -11.17 1.98
CA LYS A 309 -6.63 -11.17 2.81
C LYS A 309 -6.12 -9.74 3.04
N ALA A 310 -6.07 -8.90 1.99
CA ALA A 310 -5.62 -7.51 2.10
C ALA A 310 -6.51 -6.71 3.06
N PHE A 311 -7.85 -6.83 2.96
CA PHE A 311 -8.77 -6.18 3.88
C PHE A 311 -8.66 -6.71 5.32
N ALA A 312 -8.32 -7.97 5.52
CA ALA A 312 -8.06 -8.51 6.86
C ALA A 312 -6.82 -7.84 7.49
N VAL A 313 -5.74 -7.65 6.71
CA VAL A 313 -4.53 -6.94 7.17
C VAL A 313 -4.84 -5.46 7.40
N VAL A 314 -5.58 -4.79 6.49
CA VAL A 314 -6.03 -3.39 6.67
C VAL A 314 -6.83 -3.24 7.96
N TRP A 315 -7.74 -4.17 8.24
CA TRP A 315 -8.53 -4.16 9.48
C TRP A 315 -7.64 -4.27 10.71
N LEU A 316 -6.63 -5.14 10.67
CA LEU A 316 -5.65 -5.29 11.74
C LEU A 316 -4.86 -4.00 11.98
N LEU A 317 -4.39 -3.33 10.91
CA LEU A 317 -3.68 -2.05 11.01
C LEU A 317 -4.59 -0.93 11.54
N MET A 318 -5.86 -0.90 11.12
CA MET A 318 -6.85 0.04 11.68
C MET A 318 -7.12 -0.26 13.17
N TRP A 319 -7.17 -1.52 13.57
CA TRP A 319 -7.31 -1.90 14.98
C TRP A 319 -6.13 -1.38 15.81
N VAL A 320 -4.91 -1.56 15.35
CA VAL A 320 -3.69 -1.03 15.99
C VAL A 320 -3.79 0.49 16.14
N LYS A 321 -4.20 1.21 15.09
CA LYS A 321 -4.37 2.69 15.10
C LYS A 321 -5.29 3.16 16.24
N TRP A 322 -6.39 2.46 16.49
CA TRP A 322 -7.40 2.90 17.46
C TRP A 322 -7.21 2.36 18.88
N THR A 323 -6.26 1.42 19.08
CA THR A 323 -5.99 0.83 20.40
C THR A 323 -4.73 1.39 21.05
N PHE A 324 -3.69 1.70 20.28
CA PHE A 324 -2.42 2.17 20.84
C PHE A 324 -2.35 3.69 20.97
N PRO A 325 -1.74 4.23 22.06
CA PRO A 325 -1.48 5.66 22.18
C PRO A 325 -0.38 6.10 21.22
N ARG A 326 -0.38 7.39 20.85
CA ARG A 326 0.68 7.97 20.01
C ARG A 326 2.05 7.90 20.68
N LEU A 327 3.07 7.60 19.88
CA LEU A 327 4.46 7.61 20.28
C LEU A 327 5.10 8.97 19.99
N ARG A 328 6.08 9.40 20.80
CA ARG A 328 6.90 10.58 20.52
C ARG A 328 7.95 10.27 19.45
N ILE A 329 8.41 11.29 18.73
CA ILE A 329 9.42 11.14 17.68
C ILE A 329 10.70 10.43 18.15
N ASP A 330 11.17 10.76 19.36
CA ASP A 330 12.36 10.12 19.96
C ASP A 330 12.12 8.62 20.22
N GLN A 331 10.89 8.24 20.60
CA GLN A 331 10.51 6.85 20.82
C GLN A 331 10.38 6.10 19.49
N ILE A 332 9.82 6.75 18.48
CA ILE A 332 9.68 6.22 17.11
C ILE A 332 11.06 5.90 16.53
N LEU A 333 11.99 6.86 16.60
CA LEU A 333 13.35 6.65 16.09
C LEU A 333 14.14 5.63 16.94
N LYS A 334 13.97 5.62 18.26
CA LYS A 334 14.60 4.60 19.13
C LYS A 334 14.06 3.20 18.80
N LEU A 335 12.75 3.06 18.54
CA LEU A 335 12.14 1.78 18.17
C LEU A 335 12.77 1.25 16.89
N GLU A 336 12.93 2.09 15.89
CA GLU A 336 13.54 1.69 14.61
C GLU A 336 15.02 1.35 14.78
N TRP A 337 15.85 2.30 15.14
CA TRP A 337 17.30 2.16 15.14
C TRP A 337 17.85 1.21 16.20
N LYS A 338 17.19 1.10 17.36
CA LYS A 338 17.65 0.26 18.45
C LYS A 338 17.08 -1.15 18.46
N TYR A 339 15.87 -1.35 17.90
CA TYR A 339 15.16 -2.63 17.99
C TYR A 339 14.84 -3.22 16.62
N LEU A 340 14.09 -2.52 15.74
CA LEU A 340 13.58 -3.11 14.51
C LEU A 340 14.68 -3.34 13.47
N MET A 341 15.52 -2.36 13.21
CA MET A 341 16.62 -2.48 12.27
C MET A 341 17.65 -3.56 12.65
N PRO A 342 18.18 -3.62 13.89
CA PRO A 342 19.04 -4.73 14.29
C PRO A 342 18.34 -6.08 14.26
N LEU A 343 17.04 -6.14 14.65
CA LEU A 343 16.26 -7.37 14.60
C LEU A 343 16.07 -7.86 13.18
N SER A 344 15.77 -6.96 12.22
CA SER A 344 15.62 -7.30 10.80
C SER A 344 16.93 -7.78 10.18
N LEU A 345 18.08 -7.19 10.54
CA LEU A 345 19.40 -7.66 10.11
C LEU A 345 19.72 -9.06 10.64
N ILE A 346 19.52 -9.29 11.94
CA ILE A 346 19.71 -10.61 12.54
C ILE A 346 18.78 -11.63 11.88
N ASN A 347 17.53 -11.24 11.64
CA ASN A 347 16.53 -12.09 11.02
C ASN A 347 16.91 -12.47 9.57
N LEU A 348 17.48 -11.53 8.81
CA LEU A 348 18.00 -11.80 7.48
C LEU A 348 19.12 -12.84 7.49
N VAL A 349 20.08 -12.73 8.43
CA VAL A 349 21.16 -13.72 8.62
C VAL A 349 20.56 -15.07 9.02
N LEU A 350 19.60 -15.11 9.93
CA LEU A 350 18.93 -16.34 10.33
C LEU A 350 18.21 -17.00 9.13
N MET A 351 17.52 -16.22 8.30
CA MET A 351 16.86 -16.75 7.10
C MET A 351 17.88 -17.34 6.11
N THR A 352 19.01 -16.67 5.88
CA THR A 352 20.08 -17.21 5.00
C THR A 352 20.63 -18.53 5.52
N VAL A 353 20.81 -18.68 6.82
CA VAL A 353 21.25 -19.95 7.46
C VAL A 353 20.18 -21.03 7.28
N VAL A 354 18.91 -20.73 7.51
CA VAL A 354 17.78 -21.68 7.33
C VAL A 354 17.73 -22.20 5.89
N VAL A 355 17.88 -21.30 4.92
CA VAL A 355 17.87 -21.66 3.49
C VAL A 355 19.11 -22.49 3.12
N ALA A 356 20.31 -22.08 3.58
CA ALA A 356 21.57 -22.79 3.30
C ALA A 356 21.58 -24.22 3.89
N LEU A 357 20.98 -24.41 5.06
CA LEU A 357 20.87 -25.73 5.71
C LEU A 357 19.68 -26.56 5.19
N GLY A 358 18.82 -26.00 4.33
CA GLY A 358 17.63 -26.67 3.81
C GLY A 358 16.58 -26.98 4.89
N LEU A 359 16.54 -26.20 5.98
CA LEU A 359 15.63 -26.40 7.12
C LEU A 359 14.25 -25.78 6.91
N TYR A 360 13.89 -25.40 5.69
CA TYR A 360 12.55 -24.91 5.36
C TYR A 360 11.62 -26.03 4.91
N ILE A 361 10.33 -25.87 5.10
CA ILE A 361 9.32 -26.85 4.66
C ILE A 361 9.29 -26.86 3.12
N LYS A 362 9.65 -27.99 2.53
CA LYS A 362 9.68 -28.19 1.05
C LYS A 362 8.28 -28.29 0.47
#